data_12c51a6661f8764bc7c1bfb7cee45416
#
_entry.id   12c51a6661f8764bc7c1bfb7cee45416
#
_cell.length_a   1.000
_cell.length_b   1.000
_cell.length_c   1.000
_cell.angle_alpha   90.00
_cell.angle_beta   90.00
_cell.angle_gamma   90.00
#
_symmetry.space_group_name_H-M   'P 1'
#
loop_
_entity.id
_entity.type
_entity.pdbx_description
1 polymer ?
#
loop_
_entity_poly.entity_id
_entity_poly.type
_entity_poly.pdbx_seq_one_letter_code
_entity_poly.pdbx_strand_id
1 'polypeptide(L)'
;MKKYSVIFCFLLATVFVGMPSFFAFAGEQGTLGDSQVDYVFEERTGTLTLTGTGATPDYTPESLPPFAAHRSQIRTVQVEEGITGLGDNLLRQLTAVTDVQLPESLRTIGSNTFFHVATLQSIRIPAGVTGIGSYAFAACSGLTDIQFDNMAGSLQLGACAFIDCKALTAAQFPVGTGFGQYAVGYQDEDGRPMTAFTLRGLTGTTAQYYADAAAQITFDPALELAQGATFGNTFQSYNGTDWYRYTPTATGTYHFYSMGSVDTVVRLCDGSKADLGQGSDDRSLYDLNFDLTCTLQAGNAARFSKSG
;
A
#
# COMPACT_ATOMS: atom_id res chain seq x y z
N MET A 1 -30.34 -30.69 9.90
CA MET A 1 -29.30 -31.26 10.78
C MET A 1 -27.97 -30.93 10.14
N LYS A 2 -27.28 -29.89 10.65
CA LYS A 2 -25.97 -29.48 10.15
C LYS A 2 -24.92 -30.43 10.69
N LYS A 3 -24.21 -31.13 9.80
CA LYS A 3 -23.08 -31.99 10.16
C LYS A 3 -21.86 -31.10 10.35
N TYR A 4 -21.41 -30.99 11.59
CA TYR A 4 -20.07 -30.42 11.88
C TYR A 4 -19.06 -31.54 11.65
N SER A 5 -18.20 -31.41 10.64
CA SER A 5 -17.06 -32.30 10.42
C SER A 5 -15.89 -31.81 11.26
N VAL A 6 -15.63 -32.51 12.36
CA VAL A 6 -14.41 -32.29 13.15
C VAL A 6 -13.32 -33.12 12.50
N ILE A 7 -12.41 -32.47 11.77
CA ILE A 7 -11.24 -33.14 11.22
C ILE A 7 -10.16 -33.15 12.31
N PHE A 8 -9.93 -34.32 12.90
CA PHE A 8 -8.77 -34.59 13.74
C PHE A 8 -7.53 -34.72 12.85
N CYS A 9 -6.65 -33.76 12.89
CA CYS A 9 -5.34 -33.89 12.29
C CYS A 9 -4.44 -34.76 13.19
N PHE A 10 -4.21 -36.01 12.78
CA PHE A 10 -3.22 -36.90 13.42
C PHE A 10 -1.83 -36.41 13.09
N LEU A 11 -1.18 -35.69 14.03
CA LEU A 11 0.25 -35.52 14.00
C LEU A 11 0.94 -36.84 14.41
N LEU A 12 1.79 -37.35 13.54
CA LEU A 12 2.69 -38.48 13.86
C LEU A 12 3.56 -38.07 15.05
N ALA A 13 3.28 -38.63 16.22
CA ALA A 13 4.11 -38.46 17.40
C ALA A 13 5.38 -39.31 17.26
N THR A 14 6.48 -38.67 16.87
CA THR A 14 7.81 -39.20 17.22
C THR A 14 8.09 -38.83 18.67
N VAL A 15 8.35 -39.87 19.46
CA VAL A 15 8.64 -39.81 20.89
C VAL A 15 9.81 -38.86 21.19
N PHE A 16 9.49 -37.71 21.81
CA PHE A 16 10.47 -36.93 22.55
C PHE A 16 10.08 -36.93 24.03
N VAL A 17 10.82 -37.72 24.79
CA VAL A 17 10.73 -37.75 26.26
C VAL A 17 11.39 -36.48 26.79
N GLY A 18 10.62 -35.63 27.43
CA GLY A 18 11.14 -34.56 28.30
C GLY A 18 10.92 -33.11 27.93
N MET A 19 9.79 -32.73 27.32
CA MET A 19 9.40 -31.31 27.23
C MET A 19 8.13 -31.04 28.03
N PRO A 20 8.06 -29.86 28.75
CA PRO A 20 6.87 -29.49 29.49
C PRO A 20 5.69 -29.34 28.49
N SER A 21 4.54 -29.80 28.95
CA SER A 21 3.27 -29.77 28.21
C SER A 21 3.09 -28.41 27.54
N PHE A 22 3.30 -28.32 26.22
CA PHE A 22 2.76 -27.24 25.44
C PHE A 22 1.24 -27.40 25.50
N PHE A 23 0.59 -26.57 26.31
CA PHE A 23 -0.83 -26.36 26.18
C PHE A 23 -1.03 -25.84 24.74
N ALA A 24 -1.58 -26.67 23.88
CA ALA A 24 -2.13 -26.25 22.62
C ALA A 24 -3.27 -25.26 22.98
N PHE A 25 -2.98 -23.98 22.91
CA PHE A 25 -4.02 -22.97 22.94
C PHE A 25 -4.83 -23.17 21.66
N ALA A 26 -6.04 -23.69 21.82
CA ALA A 26 -6.97 -23.90 20.73
C ALA A 26 -7.43 -22.50 20.25
N GLY A 27 -6.75 -22.00 19.22
CA GLY A 27 -7.29 -20.90 18.43
C GLY A 27 -8.49 -21.37 17.61
N GLU A 28 -9.41 -20.49 17.28
CA GLU A 28 -10.43 -20.80 16.30
C GLU A 28 -9.78 -20.97 14.92
N GLN A 29 -10.10 -22.06 14.22
CA GLN A 29 -9.54 -22.36 12.90
C GLN A 29 -10.58 -23.00 11.99
N GLY A 30 -10.36 -22.87 10.70
CA GLY A 30 -11.22 -23.50 9.69
C GLY A 30 -10.84 -23.06 8.28
N THR A 31 -11.64 -23.50 7.31
CA THR A 31 -11.49 -23.12 5.91
C THR A 31 -12.48 -22.00 5.58
N LEU A 32 -12.06 -21.05 4.76
CA LEU A 32 -12.89 -19.94 4.29
C LEU A 32 -13.80 -20.41 3.14
N GLY A 33 -15.05 -20.72 3.45
CA GLY A 33 -16.03 -21.19 2.47
C GLY A 33 -15.57 -22.45 1.73
N ASP A 34 -15.72 -22.48 0.40
CA ASP A 34 -15.27 -23.56 -0.47
C ASP A 34 -13.88 -23.28 -1.09
N SER A 35 -13.10 -22.34 -0.54
CA SER A 35 -11.77 -21.97 -1.04
C SER A 35 -10.67 -22.93 -0.55
N GLN A 36 -9.45 -22.73 -1.05
CA GLN A 36 -8.24 -23.40 -0.56
C GLN A 36 -7.49 -22.56 0.48
N VAL A 37 -8.21 -21.67 1.16
CA VAL A 37 -7.63 -20.79 2.18
C VAL A 37 -8.20 -21.14 3.55
N ASP A 38 -7.30 -21.45 4.46
CA ASP A 38 -7.62 -21.71 5.86
C ASP A 38 -7.32 -20.46 6.71
N TYR A 39 -7.97 -20.37 7.85
CA TYR A 39 -7.72 -19.35 8.85
C TYR A 39 -7.42 -19.97 10.21
N VAL A 40 -6.57 -19.29 10.97
CA VAL A 40 -6.32 -19.55 12.39
C VAL A 40 -6.40 -18.22 13.13
N PHE A 41 -7.24 -18.15 14.17
CA PHE A 41 -7.26 -17.02 15.08
C PHE A 41 -6.73 -17.43 16.44
N GLU A 42 -5.63 -16.82 16.87
CA GLU A 42 -5.03 -17.02 18.19
C GLU A 42 -5.51 -15.94 19.17
N GLU A 43 -6.41 -16.30 20.08
CA GLU A 43 -6.98 -15.34 21.05
C GLU A 43 -5.92 -14.66 21.93
N ARG A 44 -4.87 -15.39 22.32
CA ARG A 44 -3.83 -14.88 23.22
C ARG A 44 -3.03 -13.74 22.62
N THR A 45 -2.71 -13.81 21.34
CA THR A 45 -1.94 -12.79 20.61
C THR A 45 -2.85 -11.80 19.91
N GLY A 46 -4.08 -12.19 19.61
CA GLY A 46 -4.99 -11.46 18.74
C GLY A 46 -4.58 -11.55 17.28
N THR A 47 -3.88 -12.62 16.88
CA THR A 47 -3.39 -12.81 15.52
C THR A 47 -4.35 -13.66 14.70
N LEU A 48 -4.80 -13.13 13.58
CA LEU A 48 -5.50 -13.85 12.52
C LEU A 48 -4.51 -14.17 11.41
N THR A 49 -4.27 -15.46 11.17
CA THR A 49 -3.42 -15.94 10.07
C THR A 49 -4.27 -16.57 9.00
N LEU A 50 -4.05 -16.19 7.74
CA LEU A 50 -4.65 -16.79 6.56
C LEU A 50 -3.57 -17.56 5.80
N THR A 51 -3.81 -18.85 5.52
CA THR A 51 -2.85 -19.74 4.85
C THR A 51 -3.53 -20.46 3.69
N GLY A 52 -2.76 -20.86 2.69
CA GLY A 52 -3.28 -21.60 1.55
C GLY A 52 -2.95 -20.98 0.21
N THR A 53 -3.79 -21.21 -0.81
CA THR A 53 -3.51 -20.75 -2.17
C THR A 53 -4.75 -20.19 -2.86
N GLY A 54 -4.53 -19.24 -3.79
CA GLY A 54 -5.61 -18.65 -4.57
C GLY A 54 -6.27 -17.45 -3.87
N ALA A 55 -7.48 -17.14 -4.28
CA ALA A 55 -8.26 -16.05 -3.68
C ALA A 55 -9.14 -16.55 -2.54
N THR A 56 -9.33 -15.72 -1.52
CA THR A 56 -10.35 -15.95 -0.49
C THR A 56 -11.75 -15.72 -1.09
N PRO A 57 -12.81 -16.32 -0.52
CA PRO A 57 -14.17 -16.05 -0.98
C PRO A 57 -14.62 -14.64 -0.65
N ASP A 58 -15.62 -14.16 -1.39
CA ASP A 58 -16.34 -12.94 -1.08
C ASP A 58 -17.36 -13.19 0.05
N TYR A 59 -17.52 -12.18 0.88
CA TYR A 59 -18.52 -12.13 1.93
C TYR A 59 -19.48 -10.96 1.74
N THR A 60 -20.61 -10.99 2.43
CA THR A 60 -21.57 -9.87 2.45
C THR A 60 -21.82 -9.41 3.88
N PRO A 61 -22.48 -8.27 4.11
CA PRO A 61 -22.87 -7.85 5.45
C PRO A 61 -23.73 -8.88 6.19
N GLU A 62 -24.46 -9.73 5.46
CA GLU A 62 -25.36 -10.78 5.97
C GLU A 62 -24.66 -12.15 6.08
N SER A 63 -23.60 -12.38 5.30
CA SER A 63 -22.82 -13.62 5.29
C SER A 63 -21.37 -13.32 5.65
N LEU A 64 -21.06 -13.28 6.93
CA LEU A 64 -19.79 -12.88 7.47
C LEU A 64 -18.75 -14.02 7.44
N PRO A 65 -17.43 -13.70 7.39
CA PRO A 65 -16.39 -14.71 7.56
C PRO A 65 -16.50 -15.39 8.94
N PRO A 66 -16.06 -16.65 9.07
CA PRO A 66 -16.22 -17.41 10.32
C PRO A 66 -15.66 -16.70 11.54
N PHE A 67 -14.49 -16.07 11.42
CA PHE A 67 -13.82 -15.35 12.51
C PHE A 67 -14.44 -13.97 12.86
N ALA A 68 -15.56 -13.62 12.25
CA ALA A 68 -16.17 -12.29 12.45
C ALA A 68 -16.62 -12.00 13.89
N ALA A 69 -16.86 -13.04 14.70
CA ALA A 69 -17.16 -12.88 16.12
C ALA A 69 -16.00 -12.26 16.91
N HIS A 70 -14.75 -12.39 16.41
CA HIS A 70 -13.54 -11.92 17.07
C HIS A 70 -13.02 -10.56 16.58
N ARG A 71 -13.81 -9.79 15.81
CA ARG A 71 -13.40 -8.53 15.19
C ARG A 71 -12.75 -7.52 16.14
N SER A 72 -13.22 -7.48 17.40
CA SER A 72 -12.68 -6.58 18.42
C SER A 72 -11.43 -7.14 19.13
N GLN A 73 -11.06 -8.37 18.86
CA GLN A 73 -9.92 -9.05 19.48
C GLN A 73 -8.74 -9.21 18.50
N ILE A 74 -9.02 -9.22 17.18
CA ILE A 74 -8.00 -9.34 16.13
C ILE A 74 -7.18 -8.03 16.08
N ARG A 75 -5.88 -8.14 16.34
CA ARG A 75 -4.92 -7.02 16.39
C ARG A 75 -3.93 -7.06 15.23
N THR A 76 -3.58 -8.26 14.80
CA THR A 76 -2.67 -8.50 13.68
C THR A 76 -3.34 -9.43 12.68
N VAL A 77 -3.21 -9.09 11.39
CA VAL A 77 -3.61 -9.96 10.28
C VAL A 77 -2.36 -10.34 9.51
N GLN A 78 -2.11 -11.64 9.40
CA GLN A 78 -1.02 -12.21 8.61
C GLN A 78 -1.61 -13.00 7.44
N VAL A 79 -1.31 -12.57 6.22
CA VAL A 79 -1.70 -13.28 5.00
C VAL A 79 -0.46 -13.91 4.42
N GLU A 80 -0.44 -15.25 4.36
CA GLU A 80 0.73 -16.01 3.94
C GLU A 80 0.86 -16.08 2.41
N GLU A 81 2.07 -16.40 1.95
CA GLU A 81 2.36 -16.59 0.52
C GLU A 81 1.50 -17.70 -0.10
N GLY A 82 1.12 -17.47 -1.37
CA GLY A 82 0.20 -18.34 -2.12
C GLY A 82 -1.21 -17.75 -2.23
N ILE A 83 -1.60 -16.86 -1.33
CA ILE A 83 -2.88 -16.14 -1.42
C ILE A 83 -2.73 -15.02 -2.45
N THR A 84 -3.61 -15.03 -3.46
CA THR A 84 -3.54 -14.11 -4.60
C THR A 84 -4.63 -13.05 -4.61
N GLY A 85 -5.67 -13.19 -3.80
CA GLY A 85 -6.76 -12.23 -3.71
C GLY A 85 -7.41 -12.25 -2.33
N LEU A 86 -7.73 -11.07 -1.81
CA LEU A 86 -8.61 -10.91 -0.65
C LEU A 86 -10.01 -10.57 -1.17
N GLY A 87 -10.98 -11.39 -0.83
CA GLY A 87 -12.37 -11.24 -1.26
C GLY A 87 -13.08 -10.05 -0.62
N ASP A 88 -14.24 -9.74 -1.16
CA ASP A 88 -15.08 -8.64 -0.68
C ASP A 88 -15.50 -8.84 0.80
N ASN A 89 -15.49 -7.78 1.58
CA ASN A 89 -15.91 -7.73 2.98
C ASN A 89 -15.14 -8.66 3.95
N LEU A 90 -14.05 -9.29 3.53
CA LEU A 90 -13.33 -10.31 4.33
C LEU A 90 -12.88 -9.79 5.71
N LEU A 91 -12.21 -8.66 5.75
CA LEU A 91 -11.57 -8.08 6.95
C LEU A 91 -12.29 -6.80 7.43
N ARG A 92 -13.53 -6.58 6.99
CA ARG A 92 -14.27 -5.38 7.35
C ARG A 92 -14.53 -5.29 8.85
N GLN A 93 -14.46 -4.06 9.38
CA GLN A 93 -14.80 -3.76 10.79
C GLN A 93 -13.93 -4.50 11.82
N LEU A 94 -12.67 -4.78 11.49
CA LEU A 94 -11.69 -5.25 12.47
C LEU A 94 -11.24 -4.05 13.32
N THR A 95 -11.95 -3.80 14.41
CA THR A 95 -11.85 -2.54 15.19
C THR A 95 -10.61 -2.44 16.08
N ALA A 96 -9.82 -3.51 16.20
CA ALA A 96 -8.60 -3.55 17.01
C ALA A 96 -7.32 -3.76 16.18
N VAL A 97 -7.42 -3.91 14.86
CA VAL A 97 -6.27 -4.20 13.99
C VAL A 97 -5.35 -2.99 13.88
N THR A 98 -4.08 -3.21 14.19
CA THR A 98 -3.00 -2.21 14.07
C THR A 98 -1.91 -2.64 13.11
N ASP A 99 -1.83 -3.92 12.74
CA ASP A 99 -0.83 -4.47 11.84
C ASP A 99 -1.46 -5.42 10.82
N VAL A 100 -1.10 -5.25 9.55
CA VAL A 100 -1.56 -6.09 8.44
C VAL A 100 -0.35 -6.41 7.56
N GLN A 101 -0.06 -7.70 7.41
CA GLN A 101 1.03 -8.23 6.60
C GLN A 101 0.44 -8.92 5.37
N LEU A 102 0.75 -8.39 4.18
CA LEU A 102 0.27 -8.86 2.89
C LEU A 102 1.41 -9.55 2.11
N PRO A 103 1.15 -10.69 1.44
CA PRO A 103 2.17 -11.46 0.74
C PRO A 103 2.51 -10.87 -0.64
N GLU A 104 3.70 -11.18 -1.15
CA GLU A 104 4.12 -10.79 -2.51
C GLU A 104 3.30 -11.47 -3.61
N SER A 105 2.67 -12.60 -3.30
CA SER A 105 1.74 -13.30 -4.20
C SER A 105 0.43 -12.56 -4.43
N LEU A 106 0.08 -11.55 -3.60
CA LEU A 106 -1.20 -10.84 -3.69
C LEU A 106 -1.33 -10.05 -4.99
N ARG A 107 -2.52 -10.08 -5.60
CA ARG A 107 -2.87 -9.40 -6.85
C ARG A 107 -4.06 -8.46 -6.72
N THR A 108 -5.02 -8.82 -5.86
CA THR A 108 -6.25 -8.03 -5.70
C THR A 108 -6.67 -7.91 -4.23
N ILE A 109 -7.20 -6.76 -3.90
CA ILE A 109 -7.91 -6.48 -2.64
C ILE A 109 -9.35 -6.15 -3.01
N GLY A 110 -10.31 -6.94 -2.55
CA GLY A 110 -11.72 -6.82 -2.88
C GLY A 110 -12.40 -5.59 -2.31
N SER A 111 -13.67 -5.41 -2.65
CA SER A 111 -14.47 -4.28 -2.17
C SER A 111 -14.76 -4.42 -0.67
N ASN A 112 -14.74 -3.30 0.05
CA ASN A 112 -14.97 -3.27 1.50
C ASN A 112 -14.04 -4.17 2.33
N THR A 113 -12.95 -4.69 1.78
CA THR A 113 -12.09 -5.68 2.48
C THR A 113 -11.60 -5.15 3.83
N PHE A 114 -11.15 -3.90 3.90
CA PHE A 114 -10.72 -3.22 5.13
C PHE A 114 -11.67 -2.08 5.54
N PHE A 115 -12.94 -2.15 5.11
CA PHE A 115 -13.91 -1.11 5.46
C PHE A 115 -14.00 -0.91 6.98
N HIS A 116 -13.85 0.35 7.44
CA HIS A 116 -13.94 0.73 8.86
C HIS A 116 -12.92 0.02 9.77
N VAL A 117 -11.67 -0.18 9.30
CA VAL A 117 -10.54 -0.60 10.13
C VAL A 117 -9.84 0.67 10.65
N ALA A 118 -10.49 1.33 11.62
CA ALA A 118 -10.15 2.69 12.05
C ALA A 118 -8.84 2.79 12.85
N THR A 119 -8.30 1.68 13.33
CA THR A 119 -7.05 1.61 14.12
C THR A 119 -5.81 1.38 13.28
N LEU A 120 -5.96 1.00 12.00
CA LEU A 120 -4.85 0.80 11.07
C LEU A 120 -4.20 2.15 10.72
N GLN A 121 -2.91 2.31 11.01
CA GLN A 121 -2.18 3.56 10.80
C GLN A 121 -1.43 3.56 9.45
N SER A 122 -0.94 2.43 9.03
CA SER A 122 -0.21 2.28 7.77
C SER A 122 -0.50 0.94 7.11
N ILE A 123 -0.36 0.89 5.79
CA ILE A 123 -0.47 -0.34 5.02
C ILE A 123 0.59 -0.36 3.92
N ARG A 124 1.31 -1.50 3.79
CA ARG A 124 2.20 -1.78 2.68
C ARG A 124 1.45 -2.62 1.64
N ILE A 125 1.40 -2.13 0.42
CA ILE A 125 0.76 -2.79 -0.73
C ILE A 125 1.86 -3.44 -1.59
N PRO A 126 1.90 -4.78 -1.68
CA PRO A 126 2.93 -5.50 -2.43
C PRO A 126 2.95 -5.16 -3.93
N ALA A 127 4.13 -5.31 -4.54
CA ALA A 127 4.37 -4.94 -5.94
C ALA A 127 3.45 -5.61 -6.96
N GLY A 128 2.91 -6.79 -6.62
CA GLY A 128 2.02 -7.56 -7.48
C GLY A 128 0.57 -7.09 -7.52
N VAL A 129 0.16 -6.20 -6.60
CA VAL A 129 -1.23 -5.75 -6.51
C VAL A 129 -1.57 -4.81 -7.66
N THR A 130 -2.58 -5.17 -8.45
CA THR A 130 -3.07 -4.42 -9.61
C THR A 130 -4.49 -3.89 -9.44
N GLY A 131 -5.21 -4.31 -8.41
CA GLY A 131 -6.58 -3.88 -8.15
C GLY A 131 -6.90 -3.74 -6.67
N ILE A 132 -7.52 -2.60 -6.32
CA ILE A 132 -8.10 -2.33 -5.01
C ILE A 132 -9.56 -1.96 -5.24
N GLY A 133 -10.47 -2.74 -4.68
CA GLY A 133 -11.91 -2.64 -4.90
C GLY A 133 -12.56 -1.37 -4.34
N SER A 134 -13.84 -1.19 -4.65
CA SER A 134 -14.61 -0.06 -4.13
C SER A 134 -14.73 -0.12 -2.60
N TYR A 135 -14.59 1.02 -1.93
CA TYR A 135 -14.64 1.12 -0.47
C TYR A 135 -13.62 0.24 0.27
N ALA A 136 -12.60 -0.29 -0.38
CA ALA A 136 -11.69 -1.28 0.22
C ALA A 136 -11.07 -0.80 1.54
N PHE A 137 -10.71 0.46 1.66
CA PHE A 137 -10.18 1.11 2.87
C PHE A 137 -11.06 2.27 3.34
N ALA A 138 -12.34 2.29 2.96
CA ALA A 138 -13.23 3.38 3.37
C ALA A 138 -13.39 3.42 4.89
N ALA A 139 -13.46 4.63 5.45
CA ALA A 139 -13.54 4.88 6.89
C ALA A 139 -12.39 4.31 7.72
N CYS A 140 -11.21 4.06 7.13
CA CYS A 140 -9.97 3.79 7.85
C CYS A 140 -9.43 5.11 8.43
N SER A 141 -10.14 5.66 9.42
CA SER A 141 -9.93 7.03 9.92
C SER A 141 -8.58 7.27 10.59
N GLY A 142 -7.88 6.19 11.01
CA GLY A 142 -6.52 6.25 11.56
C GLY A 142 -5.40 6.12 10.53
N LEU A 143 -5.73 5.81 9.27
CA LEU A 143 -4.73 5.58 8.22
C LEU A 143 -4.01 6.89 7.86
N THR A 144 -2.71 6.92 8.07
CA THR A 144 -1.84 8.07 7.80
C THR A 144 -0.90 7.85 6.63
N ASP A 145 -0.62 6.58 6.28
CA ASP A 145 0.36 6.23 5.26
C ASP A 145 -0.04 4.99 4.45
N ILE A 146 0.20 5.05 3.15
CA ILE A 146 0.02 3.94 2.21
C ILE A 146 1.33 3.79 1.43
N GLN A 147 1.96 2.62 1.55
CA GLN A 147 3.24 2.33 0.89
C GLN A 147 3.01 1.35 -0.26
N PHE A 148 3.39 1.72 -1.46
CA PHE A 148 3.36 0.85 -2.63
C PHE A 148 4.78 0.42 -3.00
N ASP A 149 5.02 -0.88 -3.12
CA ASP A 149 6.35 -1.40 -3.48
C ASP A 149 6.70 -1.17 -4.96
N ASN A 150 5.69 -1.01 -5.80
CA ASN A 150 5.87 -0.76 -7.24
C ASN A 150 5.22 0.55 -7.67
N MET A 151 5.94 1.64 -7.58
CA MET A 151 5.45 2.97 -7.99
C MET A 151 5.39 3.15 -9.52
N ALA A 152 6.08 2.32 -10.30
CA ALA A 152 6.05 2.36 -11.77
C ALA A 152 4.91 1.52 -12.37
N GLY A 153 4.22 0.74 -11.54
CA GLY A 153 3.18 -0.20 -11.97
C GLY A 153 1.86 0.47 -12.35
N SER A 154 0.91 -0.39 -12.75
CA SER A 154 -0.49 -0.03 -12.96
C SER A 154 -1.33 -0.51 -11.80
N LEU A 155 -2.24 0.33 -11.34
CA LEU A 155 -3.19 0.03 -10.27
C LEU A 155 -4.57 0.50 -10.68
N GLN A 156 -5.62 -0.27 -10.40
CA GLN A 156 -7.00 0.19 -10.52
C GLN A 156 -7.59 0.39 -9.13
N LEU A 157 -7.99 1.61 -8.83
CA LEU A 157 -8.74 1.95 -7.62
C LEU A 157 -10.22 1.98 -7.92
N GLY A 158 -11.00 1.22 -7.16
CA GLY A 158 -12.46 1.29 -7.18
C GLY A 158 -12.99 2.63 -6.65
N ALA A 159 -14.28 2.86 -6.85
CA ALA A 159 -14.94 4.05 -6.32
C ALA A 159 -14.83 4.08 -4.79
N CYS A 160 -14.58 5.28 -4.22
CA CYS A 160 -14.53 5.47 -2.76
C CYS A 160 -13.50 4.59 -2.03
N ALA A 161 -12.46 4.09 -2.72
CA ALA A 161 -11.52 3.11 -2.15
C ALA A 161 -10.90 3.56 -0.82
N PHE A 162 -10.60 4.86 -0.66
CA PHE A 162 -10.03 5.49 0.54
C PHE A 162 -10.89 6.67 1.03
N ILE A 163 -12.21 6.60 0.83
CA ILE A 163 -13.11 7.66 1.32
C ILE A 163 -13.13 7.69 2.84
N ASP A 164 -13.27 8.86 3.44
CA ASP A 164 -13.32 9.09 4.90
C ASP A 164 -12.07 8.61 5.68
N CYS A 165 -10.90 8.52 5.02
CA CYS A 165 -9.60 8.29 5.67
C CYS A 165 -9.07 9.59 6.27
N LYS A 166 -9.67 10.04 7.40
CA LYS A 166 -9.49 11.41 7.96
C LYS A 166 -8.06 11.76 8.34
N ALA A 167 -7.24 10.77 8.72
CA ALA A 167 -5.84 11.01 9.09
C ALA A 167 -4.91 11.05 7.88
N LEU A 168 -5.37 10.65 6.69
CA LEU A 168 -4.56 10.62 5.48
C LEU A 168 -4.48 12.03 4.85
N THR A 169 -3.47 12.80 5.21
CA THR A 169 -3.29 14.17 4.72
C THR A 169 -2.57 14.25 3.37
N ALA A 170 -1.88 13.20 2.99
CA ALA A 170 -1.26 13.08 1.67
C ALA A 170 -1.18 11.62 1.24
N ALA A 171 -1.20 11.39 -0.06
CA ALA A 171 -0.97 10.06 -0.63
C ALA A 171 -0.26 10.17 -1.97
N GLN A 172 0.45 9.11 -2.34
CA GLN A 172 0.98 8.90 -3.68
C GLN A 172 0.62 7.49 -4.14
N PHE A 173 0.39 7.35 -5.42
CA PHE A 173 0.00 6.08 -6.02
C PHE A 173 0.91 5.73 -7.20
N PRO A 174 0.98 4.47 -7.62
CA PRO A 174 1.69 4.07 -8.84
C PRO A 174 1.30 4.95 -10.03
N VAL A 175 2.27 5.25 -10.90
CA VAL A 175 2.09 6.20 -12.02
C VAL A 175 0.95 5.80 -12.95
N GLY A 176 0.74 4.49 -13.17
CA GLY A 176 -0.34 3.94 -13.98
C GLY A 176 -1.66 3.75 -13.24
N THR A 177 -1.93 4.48 -12.14
CA THR A 177 -3.16 4.32 -11.37
C THR A 177 -4.37 4.89 -12.09
N GLY A 178 -5.39 4.04 -12.31
CA GLY A 178 -6.74 4.48 -12.65
C GLY A 178 -7.54 4.76 -11.38
N PHE A 179 -8.07 5.98 -11.25
CA PHE A 179 -8.83 6.39 -10.07
C PHE A 179 -10.34 6.26 -10.34
N GLY A 180 -11.04 5.50 -9.49
CA GLY A 180 -12.49 5.49 -9.44
C GLY A 180 -13.06 6.82 -8.89
N GLN A 181 -14.37 6.96 -8.95
CA GLN A 181 -15.04 8.13 -8.42
C GLN A 181 -14.79 8.28 -6.91
N TYR A 182 -14.35 9.45 -6.46
CA TYR A 182 -14.07 9.75 -5.04
C TYR A 182 -13.08 8.78 -4.38
N ALA A 183 -12.18 8.18 -5.17
CA ALA A 183 -11.30 7.11 -4.71
C ALA A 183 -10.42 7.50 -3.52
N VAL A 184 -9.93 8.75 -3.45
CA VAL A 184 -9.09 9.25 -2.35
C VAL A 184 -9.27 10.76 -2.18
N GLY A 185 -9.06 11.26 -0.95
CA GLY A 185 -9.13 12.69 -0.65
C GLY A 185 -10.54 13.24 -0.47
N TYR A 186 -11.53 12.38 -0.26
CA TYR A 186 -12.92 12.76 -0.02
C TYR A 186 -13.43 12.27 1.32
N GLN A 187 -14.39 13.03 1.89
CA GLN A 187 -15.02 12.74 3.19
C GLN A 187 -16.25 11.86 3.06
N ASP A 188 -16.97 11.96 1.94
CA ASP A 188 -18.25 11.28 1.72
C ASP A 188 -18.55 11.07 0.24
N GLU A 189 -19.65 10.35 -0.02
CA GLU A 189 -20.15 10.01 -1.34
C GLU A 189 -20.80 11.18 -2.09
N ASP A 190 -21.07 12.29 -1.40
CA ASP A 190 -21.53 13.53 -2.02
C ASP A 190 -20.37 14.30 -2.69
N GLY A 191 -19.14 13.76 -2.61
CA GLY A 191 -17.95 14.31 -3.23
C GLY A 191 -17.37 15.49 -2.46
N ARG A 192 -17.58 15.57 -1.15
CA ARG A 192 -16.97 16.57 -0.29
C ARG A 192 -15.49 16.27 -0.10
N PRO A 193 -14.56 17.11 -0.61
CA PRO A 193 -13.13 16.86 -0.44
C PRO A 193 -12.71 16.98 1.02
N MET A 194 -11.63 16.29 1.36
CA MET A 194 -10.95 16.44 2.65
C MET A 194 -10.23 17.79 2.68
N THR A 195 -10.29 18.48 3.81
CA THR A 195 -9.53 19.72 4.01
C THR A 195 -8.03 19.39 4.05
N ALA A 196 -7.24 20.10 3.23
CA ALA A 196 -5.77 20.00 3.18
C ALA A 196 -5.21 18.63 2.74
N PHE A 197 -5.96 17.85 1.95
CA PHE A 197 -5.41 16.64 1.34
C PHE A 197 -4.52 16.96 0.13
N THR A 198 -3.36 16.32 0.05
CA THR A 198 -2.40 16.47 -1.06
C THR A 198 -2.21 15.14 -1.79
N LEU A 199 -2.54 15.11 -3.08
CA LEU A 199 -2.20 13.99 -3.95
C LEU A 199 -0.85 14.26 -4.61
N ARG A 200 0.10 13.35 -4.44
CA ARG A 200 1.44 13.44 -5.03
C ARG A 200 1.53 12.58 -6.26
N GLY A 201 2.24 13.06 -7.27
CA GLY A 201 2.42 12.30 -8.51
C GLY A 201 3.26 13.05 -9.52
N LEU A 202 3.50 12.43 -10.68
CA LEU A 202 4.17 13.12 -11.78
C LEU A 202 3.18 13.96 -12.60
N THR A 203 3.69 15.04 -13.14
CA THR A 203 2.94 15.90 -14.07
C THR A 203 2.50 15.11 -15.31
N GLY A 204 1.27 15.34 -15.78
CA GLY A 204 0.70 14.66 -16.94
C GLY A 204 0.17 13.25 -16.67
N THR A 205 0.18 12.82 -15.40
CA THR A 205 -0.38 11.51 -15.01
C THR A 205 -1.85 11.59 -14.64
N THR A 206 -2.49 10.43 -14.51
CA THR A 206 -3.87 10.30 -14.04
C THR A 206 -4.07 10.91 -12.65
N ALA A 207 -3.05 10.89 -11.78
CA ALA A 207 -3.10 11.52 -10.46
C ALA A 207 -3.30 13.04 -10.56
N GLN A 208 -2.61 13.72 -11.48
CA GLN A 208 -2.84 15.14 -11.73
C GLN A 208 -4.25 15.40 -12.22
N TYR A 209 -4.69 14.66 -13.27
CA TYR A 209 -6.05 14.85 -13.82
C TYR A 209 -7.14 14.59 -12.77
N TYR A 210 -6.94 13.61 -11.89
CA TYR A 210 -7.85 13.33 -10.79
C TYR A 210 -7.92 14.50 -9.80
N ALA A 211 -6.77 15.05 -9.40
CA ALA A 211 -6.71 16.19 -8.49
C ALA A 211 -7.27 17.48 -9.13
N ASP A 212 -6.97 17.74 -10.41
CA ASP A 212 -7.47 18.92 -11.15
C ASP A 212 -8.98 18.88 -11.32
N ALA A 213 -9.58 17.69 -11.47
CA ALA A 213 -11.03 17.53 -11.53
C ALA A 213 -11.71 17.79 -10.17
N ALA A 214 -10.96 17.68 -9.08
CA ALA A 214 -11.41 17.90 -7.71
C ALA A 214 -10.87 19.25 -7.20
N ALA A 215 -11.61 20.32 -7.36
CA ALA A 215 -11.18 21.72 -7.14
C ALA A 215 -10.53 22.04 -5.77
N GLN A 216 -10.51 21.09 -4.81
CA GLN A 216 -9.97 21.25 -3.45
C GLN A 216 -8.90 20.23 -3.08
N ILE A 217 -8.57 19.27 -3.96
CA ILE A 217 -7.43 18.36 -3.75
C ILE A 217 -6.18 19.06 -4.28
N THR A 218 -5.23 19.31 -3.40
CA THR A 218 -3.94 19.88 -3.81
C THR A 218 -3.13 18.83 -4.56
N PHE A 219 -2.63 19.16 -5.74
CA PHE A 219 -1.66 18.32 -6.45
C PHE A 219 -0.24 18.80 -6.15
N ASP A 220 0.63 17.91 -5.65
CA ASP A 220 2.07 18.13 -5.53
C ASP A 220 2.79 17.33 -6.62
N PRO A 221 3.35 17.96 -7.65
CA PRO A 221 4.00 17.28 -8.77
C PRO A 221 5.39 16.73 -8.41
N ALA A 222 5.53 16.13 -7.23
CA ALA A 222 6.76 15.51 -6.78
C ALA A 222 6.45 14.15 -6.14
N LEU A 223 7.06 13.09 -6.65
CA LEU A 223 7.00 11.78 -6.01
C LEU A 223 7.98 11.70 -4.85
N GLU A 224 7.52 11.20 -3.70
CA GLU A 224 8.40 10.85 -2.59
C GLU A 224 9.18 9.60 -2.94
N LEU A 225 10.52 9.67 -2.84
CA LEU A 225 11.41 8.54 -3.06
C LEU A 225 11.72 7.84 -1.73
N ALA A 226 11.59 6.52 -1.70
CA ALA A 226 12.15 5.72 -0.60
C ALA A 226 13.64 5.45 -0.85
N GLN A 227 14.41 5.27 0.22
CA GLN A 227 15.81 4.89 0.12
C GLN A 227 15.94 3.53 -0.57
N GLY A 228 16.79 3.46 -1.59
CA GLY A 228 17.00 2.23 -2.38
C GLY A 228 15.90 1.93 -3.40
N ALA A 229 14.85 2.77 -3.48
CA ALA A 229 13.81 2.58 -4.48
C ALA A 229 14.33 2.83 -5.91
N THR A 230 13.97 1.95 -6.81
CA THR A 230 14.13 2.15 -8.26
C THR A 230 12.78 2.58 -8.82
N PHE A 231 12.79 3.67 -9.55
CA PHE A 231 11.58 4.21 -10.18
C PHE A 231 11.74 4.25 -11.69
N GLY A 232 10.86 3.55 -12.41
CA GLY A 232 10.82 3.57 -13.86
C GLY A 232 9.74 4.54 -14.35
N ASN A 233 10.11 5.51 -15.18
CA ASN A 233 9.17 6.39 -15.84
C ASN A 233 9.57 6.61 -17.30
N THR A 234 8.58 6.68 -18.18
CA THR A 234 8.75 7.07 -19.56
C THR A 234 8.30 8.52 -19.69
N PHE A 235 9.16 9.41 -20.18
CA PHE A 235 8.77 10.79 -20.43
C PHE A 235 7.60 10.85 -21.41
N GLN A 236 6.53 11.52 -20.97
CA GLN A 236 5.33 11.73 -21.80
C GLN A 236 5.47 12.94 -22.74
N SER A 237 6.45 13.80 -22.51
CA SER A 237 6.72 14.96 -23.38
C SER A 237 8.19 15.24 -23.52
N TYR A 238 8.60 15.69 -24.70
CA TYR A 238 9.99 16.01 -25.10
C TYR A 238 10.63 17.15 -24.30
N ASN A 239 9.86 17.93 -23.53
CA ASN A 239 10.33 19.03 -22.67
C ASN A 239 9.72 18.96 -21.25
N GLY A 240 9.32 17.79 -20.80
CA GLY A 240 8.72 17.59 -19.48
C GLY A 240 9.79 17.66 -18.39
N THR A 241 9.41 18.23 -17.25
CA THR A 241 10.21 18.17 -16.03
C THR A 241 9.43 17.40 -14.98
N ASP A 242 9.98 16.27 -14.57
CA ASP A 242 9.44 15.49 -13.46
C ASP A 242 10.11 15.89 -12.16
N TRP A 243 9.33 15.93 -11.10
CA TRP A 243 9.82 16.27 -9.79
C TRP A 243 9.81 15.06 -8.87
N TYR A 244 10.88 14.89 -8.12
CA TYR A 244 11.04 13.87 -7.10
C TYR A 244 11.39 14.53 -5.79
N ARG A 245 10.90 13.97 -4.69
CA ARG A 245 11.26 14.40 -3.35
C ARG A 245 11.87 13.23 -2.58
N TYR A 246 12.87 13.51 -1.79
CA TYR A 246 13.47 12.55 -0.87
C TYR A 246 13.65 13.21 0.48
N THR A 247 13.14 12.56 1.53
CA THR A 247 13.33 13.02 2.91
C THR A 247 14.24 12.04 3.62
N PRO A 248 15.53 12.40 3.86
CA PRO A 248 16.48 11.49 4.46
C PRO A 248 16.16 11.24 5.94
N THR A 249 16.28 9.99 6.38
CA THR A 249 16.12 9.60 7.79
C THR A 249 17.37 9.87 8.63
N ALA A 250 18.54 10.03 7.99
CA ALA A 250 19.82 10.36 8.61
C ALA A 250 20.55 11.42 7.80
N THR A 251 21.34 12.25 8.47
CA THR A 251 22.27 13.15 7.79
C THR A 251 23.40 12.35 7.16
N GLY A 252 23.69 12.57 5.89
CA GLY A 252 24.73 11.81 5.19
C GLY A 252 24.87 12.19 3.72
N THR A 253 25.74 11.47 3.05
CA THR A 253 25.94 11.58 1.60
C THR A 253 25.04 10.56 0.91
N TYR A 254 24.27 11.03 -0.06
CA TYR A 254 23.32 10.27 -0.84
C TYR A 254 23.70 10.30 -2.32
N HIS A 255 23.42 9.20 -2.98
CA HIS A 255 23.76 8.98 -4.36
C HIS A 255 22.49 8.73 -5.16
N PHE A 256 22.19 9.59 -6.12
CA PHE A 256 21.04 9.49 -7.02
C PHE A 256 21.56 9.29 -8.44
N TYR A 257 21.01 8.31 -9.14
CA TYR A 257 21.44 8.02 -10.51
C TYR A 257 20.24 7.55 -11.36
N SER A 258 20.36 7.70 -12.67
CA SER A 258 19.41 7.13 -13.61
C SER A 258 20.02 5.93 -14.35
N MET A 259 19.15 5.07 -14.86
CA MET A 259 19.50 3.97 -15.74
C MET A 259 18.56 3.99 -16.93
N GLY A 260 19.09 3.84 -18.14
CA GLY A 260 18.27 3.82 -19.35
C GLY A 260 19.01 4.31 -20.57
N SER A 261 18.30 4.53 -21.65
CA SER A 261 18.82 4.98 -22.95
C SER A 261 18.36 6.41 -23.31
N VAL A 262 17.76 7.12 -22.39
CA VAL A 262 17.27 8.48 -22.61
C VAL A 262 18.19 9.46 -21.88
N ASP A 263 18.64 10.47 -22.59
CA ASP A 263 19.40 11.58 -22.05
C ASP A 263 18.60 12.28 -20.93
N THR A 264 19.22 12.44 -19.76
CA THR A 264 18.51 12.93 -18.58
C THR A 264 19.39 13.85 -17.74
N VAL A 265 18.87 15.02 -17.41
CA VAL A 265 19.51 16.00 -16.53
C VAL A 265 18.82 15.96 -15.18
N VAL A 266 19.59 15.95 -14.09
CA VAL A 266 19.06 16.11 -12.73
C VAL A 266 19.57 17.38 -12.10
N ARG A 267 18.71 18.07 -11.34
CA ARG A 267 19.07 19.23 -10.52
C ARG A 267 18.56 19.06 -9.11
N LEU A 268 19.40 19.37 -8.15
CA LEU A 268 19.02 19.41 -6.74
C LEU A 268 18.40 20.78 -6.43
N CYS A 269 17.21 20.77 -5.86
CA CYS A 269 16.49 21.96 -5.47
C CYS A 269 16.09 21.88 -3.99
N ASP A 270 15.82 23.02 -3.38
CA ASP A 270 15.25 23.09 -2.04
C ASP A 270 13.75 22.75 -2.02
N GLY A 271 13.12 22.79 -0.83
CA GLY A 271 11.71 22.51 -0.64
C GLY A 271 10.77 23.46 -1.41
N SER A 272 11.25 24.63 -1.83
CA SER A 272 10.52 25.61 -2.65
C SER A 272 10.74 25.45 -4.16
N LYS A 273 11.49 24.44 -4.59
CA LYS A 273 11.93 24.17 -5.97
C LYS A 273 13.00 25.16 -6.50
N ALA A 274 13.67 25.89 -5.62
CA ALA A 274 14.81 26.72 -6.01
C ALA A 274 16.06 25.84 -6.23
N ASP A 275 16.74 26.03 -7.37
CA ASP A 275 17.95 25.29 -7.74
C ASP A 275 19.08 25.60 -6.75
N LEU A 276 19.69 24.58 -6.16
CA LEU A 276 20.81 24.69 -5.24
C LEU A 276 22.18 24.71 -5.95
N GLY A 277 22.17 24.76 -7.27
CA GLY A 277 23.41 24.80 -8.08
C GLY A 277 24.13 23.45 -8.10
N GLN A 278 23.48 22.37 -7.70
CA GLN A 278 23.99 21.01 -7.80
C GLN A 278 23.15 20.24 -8.81
N GLY A 279 23.80 19.66 -9.79
CA GLY A 279 23.16 18.89 -10.82
C GLY A 279 24.16 17.98 -11.50
N SER A 280 23.65 17.07 -12.27
CA SER A 280 24.42 16.18 -13.11
C SER A 280 23.70 15.97 -14.42
N ASP A 281 24.46 15.86 -15.44
CA ASP A 281 24.07 15.48 -16.79
C ASP A 281 24.74 14.12 -17.10
N ASP A 282 25.13 13.86 -18.30
CA ASP A 282 25.79 12.63 -18.72
C ASP A 282 27.05 12.29 -17.90
N ARG A 283 27.29 11.00 -17.68
CA ARG A 283 28.58 10.49 -17.18
C ARG A 283 29.66 10.55 -18.24
N SER A 284 29.29 10.45 -19.52
CA SER A 284 30.16 10.54 -20.67
C SER A 284 29.36 10.76 -21.95
N LEU A 285 30.04 11.02 -23.08
CA LEU A 285 29.42 11.15 -24.41
C LEU A 285 28.62 9.91 -24.87
N TYR A 286 28.72 8.79 -24.16
CA TYR A 286 28.04 7.53 -24.48
C TYR A 286 27.10 7.05 -23.35
N ASP A 287 27.06 7.76 -22.22
CA ASP A 287 26.20 7.41 -21.07
C ASP A 287 25.23 8.57 -20.84
N LEU A 288 24.00 8.38 -21.29
CA LEU A 288 22.92 9.37 -21.21
C LEU A 288 22.25 9.43 -19.81
N ASN A 289 22.90 8.88 -18.79
CA ASN A 289 22.36 8.80 -17.46
C ASN A 289 23.06 9.80 -16.52
N PHE A 290 22.30 10.39 -15.62
CA PHE A 290 22.87 11.24 -14.58
C PHE A 290 23.41 10.43 -13.39
N ASP A 291 24.33 11.04 -12.67
CA ASP A 291 24.92 10.56 -11.42
C ASP A 291 25.18 11.75 -10.50
N LEU A 292 24.34 11.93 -9.49
CA LEU A 292 24.42 13.05 -8.56
C LEU A 292 24.72 12.55 -7.15
N THR A 293 25.83 13.00 -6.58
CA THR A 293 26.15 12.77 -5.18
C THR A 293 26.02 14.07 -4.39
N CYS A 294 25.20 14.07 -3.33
CA CYS A 294 24.98 15.26 -2.51
C CYS A 294 24.85 14.90 -1.03
N THR A 295 25.10 15.88 -0.15
CA THR A 295 24.91 15.73 1.30
C THR A 295 23.56 16.29 1.69
N LEU A 296 22.73 15.47 2.34
CA LEU A 296 21.41 15.85 2.83
C LEU A 296 21.35 15.76 4.36
N GLN A 297 20.53 16.61 4.97
CA GLN A 297 20.29 16.64 6.41
C GLN A 297 19.05 15.83 6.77
N ALA A 298 19.09 15.06 7.86
CA ALA A 298 17.96 14.28 8.34
C ALA A 298 16.70 15.15 8.50
N GLY A 299 15.57 14.67 8.01
CA GLY A 299 14.27 15.32 8.09
C GLY A 299 14.06 16.51 7.13
N ASN A 300 15.08 16.97 6.42
CA ASN A 300 14.95 18.05 5.44
C ASN A 300 14.70 17.45 4.05
N ALA A 301 13.51 17.68 3.52
CA ALA A 301 13.17 17.22 2.19
C ALA A 301 14.02 17.95 1.12
N ALA A 302 14.66 17.19 0.26
CA ALA A 302 15.27 17.66 -0.97
C ALA A 302 14.35 17.36 -2.17
N ARG A 303 14.30 18.25 -3.15
CA ARG A 303 13.59 18.06 -4.39
C ARG A 303 14.56 17.90 -5.55
N PHE A 304 14.23 17.05 -6.46
CA PHE A 304 15.01 16.83 -7.68
C PHE A 304 14.10 17.06 -8.88
N SER A 305 14.55 17.86 -9.83
CA SER A 305 13.93 17.96 -11.13
C SER A 305 14.68 17.06 -12.11
N LYS A 306 13.95 16.29 -12.91
CA LYS A 306 14.46 15.50 -14.01
C LYS A 306 13.84 16.02 -15.29
N SER A 307 14.66 16.39 -16.25
CA SER A 307 14.26 16.79 -17.61
C SER A 307 14.98 15.93 -18.63
N GLY A 308 14.38 15.67 -19.76
CA GLY A 308 14.96 14.97 -20.90
C GLY A 308 14.78 15.75 -22.18
#